data_ed93abf015c885e5274ddb51f361cd95
#
_entry.id   ed93abf015c885e5274ddb51f361cd95
#
_cell.length_a   1.000
_cell.length_b   1.000
_cell.length_c   1.000
_cell.angle_alpha   90.00
_cell.angle_beta   90.00
_cell.angle_gamma   90.00
#
_symmetry.space_group_name_H-M   'P 1'
#
loop_
_entity.id
_entity.type
_entity.pdbx_description
1 polymer ?
#
loop_
_entity_poly.entity_id
_entity_poly.type
_entity_poly.pdbx_seq_one_letter_code
_entity_poly.pdbx_strand_id
1 'polypeptide(L)'
;SRHGGECLHVVALTRRLAAGALLANHRIYLLEADTFAFRAEDTEAYFKKAGLSVSRSRVLAVHQATDGWVMALHMQIMAYIKYGDFSGAGVDQLMQQVLWDSLSEAERGFFLSVSIFPRFTLTQACELSQMDAPHAEKLLRSQPAFVHFDHETYAFYLHTVFAAFLKERFQALSEARKKEIYFRGGEAARRAGDRKNAFRFYYDSGEWEHMFSALLTSYELADVVDEDTKPMILDVMDHAPYALKAKYPAAMVPFAFTLFFLHENARLLCAQVEIEQIIRESSLPERRKNELLGEMDLLLSFLDYNRIDAMSEKHRRALERLQGPATLINIKSTWTFGSPSVLYLFWRESGKLAEELAQMDACMPVYYRLTQGHGIGAEHIMRAEACFLRGDDTGAEALCHRALFAADTRRQNSIYLCGLFLLARIAILRGDESLLQNATQGIAERARQNTEDLCRCTQDLSMGFLSALIGNHAVVAPWLSEGEITERRLVVMTQPFAYIIYGR
;
A
#
# COMPACT_ATOMS: atom_id res chain seq x y z
N SER A 1 -11.96 -53.18 11.33
CA SER A 1 -12.83 -53.96 12.23
C SER A 1 -14.28 -53.56 12.02
N ARG A 2 -15.14 -54.55 11.61
CA ARG A 2 -16.59 -54.35 11.37
C ARG A 2 -17.39 -54.64 12.65
N HIS A 3 -17.13 -53.95 13.73
CA HIS A 3 -17.95 -54.07 14.93
C HIS A 3 -18.11 -52.69 15.55
N GLY A 4 -19.01 -51.92 14.99
CA GLY A 4 -19.50 -50.69 15.60
C GLY A 4 -20.98 -50.85 15.90
N GLY A 5 -21.34 -51.31 17.09
CA GLY A 5 -22.65 -51.05 17.64
C GLY A 5 -22.87 -49.57 17.83
N GLU A 6 -24.11 -49.10 17.82
CA GLU A 6 -24.53 -47.69 17.80
C GLU A 6 -23.97 -46.77 18.91
N CYS A 7 -23.09 -47.26 19.79
CA CYS A 7 -22.57 -46.52 20.95
C CYS A 7 -21.03 -46.55 21.12
N LEU A 8 -20.27 -47.03 20.13
CA LEU A 8 -18.81 -47.07 20.26
C LEU A 8 -18.17 -45.90 19.50
N HIS A 9 -17.61 -44.96 20.25
CA HIS A 9 -16.76 -43.89 19.72
C HIS A 9 -15.30 -44.30 19.85
N VAL A 10 -14.57 -44.35 18.71
CA VAL A 10 -13.14 -44.68 18.69
C VAL A 10 -12.39 -43.39 18.36
N VAL A 11 -11.51 -42.97 19.26
CA VAL A 11 -10.56 -41.86 19.03
C VAL A 11 -9.20 -42.49 18.68
N ALA A 12 -8.69 -42.20 17.48
CA ALA A 12 -7.37 -42.63 17.04
C ALA A 12 -6.45 -41.41 16.91
N LEU A 13 -5.35 -41.42 17.67
CA LEU A 13 -4.26 -40.42 17.53
C LEU A 13 -3.23 -41.00 16.55
N THR A 14 -2.99 -40.31 15.45
CA THR A 14 -2.03 -40.77 14.45
C THR A 14 -1.30 -39.59 13.81
N ARG A 15 -0.01 -39.73 13.55
CA ARG A 15 0.81 -38.77 12.77
C ARG A 15 0.70 -39.00 11.26
N ARG A 16 0.07 -40.08 10.80
CA ARG A 16 -0.06 -40.42 9.38
C ARG A 16 -1.43 -41.06 9.15
N LEU A 17 -2.33 -40.28 8.60
CA LEU A 17 -3.59 -40.80 8.07
C LEU A 17 -3.53 -40.79 6.55
N ALA A 18 -3.73 -41.97 5.93
CA ALA A 18 -4.03 -42.07 4.50
C ALA A 18 -5.48 -41.57 4.31
N ALA A 19 -5.65 -40.25 4.22
CA ALA A 19 -6.92 -39.56 4.40
C ALA A 19 -7.96 -39.87 3.32
N GLY A 20 -7.56 -40.18 2.08
CA GLY A 20 -8.48 -40.25 0.94
C GLY A 20 -9.63 -41.23 1.05
N ALA A 21 -9.37 -42.46 1.58
CA ALA A 21 -10.41 -43.48 1.70
C ALA A 21 -11.24 -43.36 3.00
N LEU A 22 -10.73 -42.69 4.03
CA LEU A 22 -11.38 -42.54 5.32
C LEU A 22 -12.31 -41.33 5.35
N LEU A 23 -11.96 -40.23 4.66
CA LEU A 23 -12.75 -38.97 4.59
C LEU A 23 -14.04 -39.14 3.77
N ALA A 24 -14.12 -40.16 2.90
CA ALA A 24 -15.35 -40.51 2.19
C ALA A 24 -16.43 -41.12 3.10
N ASN A 25 -16.10 -41.43 4.35
CA ASN A 25 -17.04 -42.05 5.31
C ASN A 25 -17.60 -40.96 6.26
N HIS A 26 -18.86 -40.61 6.10
CA HIS A 26 -19.60 -39.62 6.90
C HIS A 26 -19.64 -39.88 8.43
N ARG A 27 -19.03 -40.96 8.93
CA ARG A 27 -18.95 -41.29 10.36
C ARG A 27 -17.55 -40.99 10.96
N ILE A 28 -16.65 -40.43 10.18
CA ILE A 28 -15.29 -40.10 10.63
C ILE A 28 -15.12 -38.58 10.64
N TYR A 29 -14.79 -38.03 11.79
CA TYR A 29 -14.39 -36.62 11.96
C TYR A 29 -12.88 -36.55 12.10
N LEU A 30 -12.25 -35.80 11.22
CA LEU A 30 -10.84 -35.44 11.35
C LEU A 30 -10.74 -34.19 12.22
N LEU A 31 -10.02 -34.30 13.33
CA LEU A 31 -9.64 -33.13 14.15
C LEU A 31 -8.20 -32.77 13.80
N GLU A 32 -8.02 -31.64 13.16
CA GLU A 32 -6.72 -31.11 12.82
C GLU A 32 -6.08 -30.36 14.00
N ALA A 33 -4.78 -30.08 13.93
CA ALA A 33 -4.04 -29.45 15.03
C ALA A 33 -4.66 -28.11 15.46
N ASP A 34 -5.17 -27.32 14.53
CA ASP A 34 -5.81 -26.02 14.78
C ASP A 34 -7.09 -26.13 15.64
N THR A 35 -7.76 -27.28 15.60
CA THR A 35 -8.92 -27.56 16.45
C THR A 35 -8.56 -27.59 17.95
N PHE A 36 -7.30 -27.86 18.27
CA PHE A 36 -6.79 -27.94 19.65
C PHE A 36 -6.11 -26.66 20.12
N ALA A 37 -6.00 -25.64 19.26
CA ALA A 37 -5.51 -24.35 19.69
C ALA A 37 -6.51 -23.66 20.64
N PHE A 38 -6.02 -23.15 21.76
CA PHE A 38 -6.84 -22.40 22.70
C PHE A 38 -7.23 -21.05 22.10
N ARG A 39 -8.47 -20.64 22.32
CA ARG A 39 -8.89 -19.25 22.09
C ARG A 39 -8.41 -18.37 23.25
N ALA A 40 -8.54 -17.06 23.09
CA ALA A 40 -8.12 -16.10 24.12
C ALA A 40 -8.83 -16.35 25.47
N GLU A 41 -10.13 -16.71 25.41
CA GLU A 41 -10.93 -17.05 26.59
C GLU A 41 -10.46 -18.35 27.26
N ASP A 42 -10.11 -19.37 26.47
CA ASP A 42 -9.57 -20.64 26.97
C ASP A 42 -8.20 -20.43 27.62
N THR A 43 -7.37 -19.55 27.05
CA THR A 43 -6.07 -19.15 27.61
C THR A 43 -6.26 -18.48 28.97
N GLU A 44 -7.21 -17.55 29.07
CA GLU A 44 -7.53 -16.88 30.34
C GLU A 44 -8.03 -17.88 31.39
N ALA A 45 -8.93 -18.78 31.02
CA ALA A 45 -9.43 -19.83 31.88
C ALA A 45 -8.32 -20.77 32.34
N TYR A 46 -7.39 -21.12 31.44
CA TYR A 46 -6.24 -21.98 31.78
C TYR A 46 -5.29 -21.32 32.78
N PHE A 47 -5.02 -20.04 32.63
CA PHE A 47 -4.18 -19.29 33.59
C PHE A 47 -4.85 -19.20 34.95
N LYS A 48 -6.16 -18.92 35.00
CA LYS A 48 -6.93 -18.93 36.27
C LYS A 48 -6.90 -20.33 36.94
N LYS A 49 -7.06 -21.39 36.16
CA LYS A 49 -6.98 -22.78 36.63
C LYS A 49 -5.59 -23.13 37.18
N ALA A 50 -4.54 -22.54 36.61
CA ALA A 50 -3.17 -22.66 37.12
C ALA A 50 -2.87 -21.79 38.36
N GLY A 51 -3.88 -21.08 38.86
CA GLY A 51 -3.74 -20.22 40.07
C GLY A 51 -3.07 -18.87 39.78
N LEU A 52 -2.92 -18.48 38.53
CA LEU A 52 -2.28 -17.21 38.15
C LEU A 52 -3.27 -16.06 38.11
N SER A 53 -2.95 -14.99 38.83
CA SER A 53 -3.67 -13.71 38.77
C SER A 53 -2.92 -12.73 37.88
N VAL A 54 -3.23 -12.78 36.55
CA VAL A 54 -2.58 -11.99 35.51
C VAL A 54 -3.59 -11.06 34.86
N SER A 55 -3.19 -9.83 34.53
CA SER A 55 -4.07 -8.89 33.82
C SER A 55 -4.47 -9.44 32.44
N ARG A 56 -5.69 -9.13 32.01
CA ARG A 56 -6.21 -9.57 30.69
C ARG A 56 -5.30 -9.14 29.54
N SER A 57 -4.70 -7.96 29.60
CA SER A 57 -3.75 -7.49 28.57
C SER A 57 -2.52 -8.38 28.45
N ARG A 58 -1.96 -8.84 29.58
CA ARG A 58 -0.83 -9.77 29.58
C ARG A 58 -1.23 -11.17 29.10
N VAL A 59 -2.43 -11.65 29.46
CA VAL A 59 -2.97 -12.92 28.94
C VAL A 59 -3.08 -12.86 27.42
N LEU A 60 -3.63 -11.79 26.88
CA LEU A 60 -3.75 -11.59 25.43
C LEU A 60 -2.39 -11.53 24.74
N ALA A 61 -1.41 -10.85 25.33
CA ALA A 61 -0.06 -10.79 24.78
C ALA A 61 0.59 -12.20 24.72
N VAL A 62 0.45 -13.01 25.77
CA VAL A 62 0.96 -14.39 25.78
C VAL A 62 0.20 -15.27 24.80
N HIS A 63 -1.13 -15.12 24.70
CA HIS A 63 -1.94 -15.82 23.73
C HIS A 63 -1.49 -15.50 22.29
N GLN A 64 -1.29 -14.23 21.96
CA GLN A 64 -0.79 -13.82 20.64
C GLN A 64 0.63 -14.36 20.37
N ALA A 65 1.51 -14.36 21.36
CA ALA A 65 2.88 -14.88 21.23
C ALA A 65 2.92 -16.40 21.05
N THR A 66 1.92 -17.13 21.54
CA THR A 66 1.85 -18.62 21.49
C THR A 66 0.84 -19.13 20.48
N ASP A 67 0.02 -18.25 19.90
CA ASP A 67 -1.10 -18.59 19.00
C ASP A 67 -2.04 -19.66 19.57
N GLY A 68 -2.24 -19.61 20.88
CA GLY A 68 -3.05 -20.60 21.60
C GLY A 68 -2.46 -22.00 21.68
N TRP A 69 -1.20 -22.20 21.28
CA TRP A 69 -0.55 -23.53 21.38
C TRP A 69 -0.38 -23.95 22.85
N VAL A 70 -1.13 -24.95 23.24
CA VAL A 70 -1.28 -25.37 24.65
C VAL A 70 0.04 -25.69 25.32
N MET A 71 0.99 -26.33 24.59
CA MET A 71 2.30 -26.64 25.16
C MET A 71 3.11 -25.37 25.46
N ALA A 72 3.10 -24.41 24.54
CA ALA A 72 3.78 -23.11 24.77
C ALA A 72 3.11 -22.33 25.91
N LEU A 73 1.77 -22.34 25.98
CA LEU A 73 1.02 -21.75 27.11
C LEU A 73 1.42 -22.38 28.46
N HIS A 74 1.52 -23.73 28.48
CA HIS A 74 1.95 -24.43 29.67
C HIS A 74 3.36 -24.03 30.11
N MET A 75 4.29 -23.93 29.17
CA MET A 75 5.66 -23.48 29.45
C MET A 75 5.69 -22.03 29.98
N GLN A 76 4.85 -21.14 29.44
CA GLN A 76 4.71 -19.79 29.96
C GLN A 76 4.17 -19.76 31.40
N ILE A 77 3.20 -20.62 31.72
CA ILE A 77 2.72 -20.79 33.12
C ILE A 77 3.85 -21.24 34.05
N MET A 78 4.61 -22.25 33.63
CA MET A 78 5.72 -22.75 34.44
C MET A 78 6.82 -21.71 34.65
N ALA A 79 7.13 -20.93 33.59
CA ALA A 79 8.08 -19.82 33.69
C ALA A 79 7.58 -18.74 34.67
N TYR A 80 6.31 -18.36 34.58
CA TYR A 80 5.71 -17.37 35.47
C TYR A 80 5.71 -17.83 36.92
N ILE A 81 5.37 -19.10 37.20
CA ILE A 81 5.40 -19.68 38.54
C ILE A 81 6.83 -19.63 39.13
N LYS A 82 7.83 -19.91 38.27
CA LYS A 82 9.23 -20.00 38.72
C LYS A 82 9.93 -18.64 38.82
N TYR A 83 9.65 -17.73 37.92
CA TYR A 83 10.40 -16.48 37.76
C TYR A 83 9.57 -15.22 38.01
N GLY A 84 8.26 -15.33 38.18
CA GLY A 84 7.36 -14.17 38.34
C GLY A 84 7.05 -13.42 37.03
N ASP A 85 7.55 -13.88 35.90
CA ASP A 85 7.33 -13.27 34.62
C ASP A 85 7.25 -14.31 33.48
N PHE A 86 6.62 -13.92 32.33
CA PHE A 86 6.58 -14.74 31.17
C PHE A 86 7.91 -14.64 30.40
N SER A 87 8.50 -15.76 30.09
CA SER A 87 9.81 -15.84 29.44
C SER A 87 9.76 -16.70 28.17
N GLY A 88 10.34 -16.19 27.09
CA GLY A 88 10.53 -16.98 25.87
C GLY A 88 11.44 -18.18 26.05
N ALA A 89 12.36 -18.16 27.02
CA ALA A 89 13.41 -19.15 27.20
C ALA A 89 12.91 -20.61 27.32
N GLY A 90 11.76 -20.82 27.98
CA GLY A 90 11.18 -22.17 28.09
C GLY A 90 10.62 -22.69 26.76
N VAL A 91 10.01 -21.81 25.97
CA VAL A 91 9.45 -22.14 24.64
C VAL A 91 10.59 -22.38 23.66
N ASP A 92 11.64 -21.57 23.68
CA ASP A 92 12.81 -21.76 22.82
C ASP A 92 13.53 -23.07 23.10
N GLN A 93 13.70 -23.42 24.39
CA GLN A 93 14.29 -24.68 24.78
C GLN A 93 13.45 -25.88 24.32
N LEU A 94 12.12 -25.76 24.38
CA LEU A 94 11.21 -26.78 23.89
C LEU A 94 11.34 -26.92 22.36
N MET A 95 11.33 -25.81 21.63
CA MET A 95 11.51 -25.81 20.18
C MET A 95 12.86 -26.41 19.77
N GLN A 96 13.92 -26.09 20.52
CA GLN A 96 15.25 -26.66 20.32
C GLN A 96 15.21 -28.20 20.43
N GLN A 97 14.65 -28.74 21.50
CA GLN A 97 14.65 -30.18 21.78
C GLN A 97 13.64 -30.97 20.94
N VAL A 98 12.44 -30.43 20.73
CA VAL A 98 11.34 -31.16 20.07
C VAL A 98 11.51 -31.18 18.55
N LEU A 99 12.05 -30.09 17.97
CA LEU A 99 12.11 -29.93 16.53
C LEU A 99 13.55 -29.73 16.06
N TRP A 100 14.23 -28.69 16.51
CA TRP A 100 15.48 -28.23 15.91
C TRP A 100 16.61 -29.27 15.95
N ASP A 101 16.78 -29.96 17.09
CA ASP A 101 17.83 -30.95 17.27
C ASP A 101 17.61 -32.20 16.41
N SER A 102 16.35 -32.49 16.02
CA SER A 102 16.02 -33.60 15.14
C SER A 102 16.23 -33.32 13.65
N LEU A 103 16.39 -32.05 13.28
CA LEU A 103 16.59 -31.63 11.90
C LEU A 103 18.06 -31.74 11.49
N SER A 104 18.30 -32.22 10.28
CA SER A 104 19.62 -32.17 9.64
C SER A 104 20.03 -30.71 9.34
N GLU A 105 21.28 -30.47 9.06
CA GLU A 105 21.79 -29.14 8.70
C GLU A 105 21.08 -28.56 7.45
N ALA A 106 20.82 -29.40 6.44
CA ALA A 106 20.10 -29.02 5.24
C ALA A 106 18.64 -28.60 5.55
N GLU A 107 17.95 -29.34 6.42
CA GLU A 107 16.57 -29.03 6.85
C GLU A 107 16.52 -27.77 7.71
N ARG A 108 17.50 -27.54 8.59
CA ARG A 108 17.66 -26.30 9.33
C ARG A 108 17.86 -25.10 8.39
N GLY A 109 18.76 -25.27 7.40
CA GLY A 109 19.00 -24.28 6.36
C GLY A 109 17.74 -23.96 5.53
N PHE A 110 16.92 -24.98 5.23
CA PHE A 110 15.63 -24.84 4.57
C PHE A 110 14.70 -23.93 5.39
N PHE A 111 14.44 -24.27 6.65
CA PHE A 111 13.53 -23.48 7.49
C PHE A 111 14.02 -22.06 7.73
N LEU A 112 15.33 -21.85 7.92
CA LEU A 112 15.90 -20.51 8.01
C LEU A 112 15.69 -19.71 6.73
N SER A 113 15.81 -20.35 5.57
CA SER A 113 15.62 -19.67 4.29
C SER A 113 14.16 -19.24 4.07
N VAL A 114 13.19 -20.11 4.36
CA VAL A 114 11.77 -19.79 4.15
C VAL A 114 11.20 -18.86 5.22
N SER A 115 11.86 -18.72 6.38
CA SER A 115 11.38 -17.89 7.49
C SER A 115 11.34 -16.39 7.21
N ILE A 116 11.99 -15.93 6.13
CA ILE A 116 11.95 -14.53 5.72
C ILE A 116 10.61 -14.12 5.10
N PHE A 117 9.79 -15.10 4.68
CA PHE A 117 8.45 -14.87 4.16
C PHE A 117 7.39 -15.22 5.20
N PRO A 118 6.37 -14.37 5.41
CA PRO A 118 5.24 -14.73 6.28
C PRO A 118 4.39 -15.86 5.70
N ARG A 119 4.31 -15.94 4.37
CA ARG A 119 3.67 -17.01 3.58
C ARG A 119 4.52 -17.27 2.35
N PHE A 120 4.63 -18.54 1.93
CA PHE A 120 5.44 -18.93 0.77
C PHE A 120 4.82 -20.13 0.06
N THR A 121 4.99 -20.17 -1.24
CA THR A 121 4.62 -21.34 -2.06
C THR A 121 5.72 -22.40 -2.02
N LEU A 122 5.40 -23.64 -2.44
CA LEU A 122 6.42 -24.69 -2.59
C LEU A 122 7.55 -24.26 -3.56
N THR A 123 7.20 -23.57 -4.65
CA THR A 123 8.17 -23.05 -5.61
C THR A 123 9.14 -22.07 -4.94
N GLN A 124 8.63 -21.10 -4.19
CA GLN A 124 9.47 -20.17 -3.43
C GLN A 124 10.37 -20.87 -2.42
N ALA A 125 9.83 -21.86 -1.69
CA ALA A 125 10.62 -22.64 -0.74
C ALA A 125 11.79 -23.37 -1.41
N CYS A 126 11.56 -23.97 -2.58
CA CYS A 126 12.60 -24.64 -3.36
C CYS A 126 13.67 -23.64 -3.85
N GLU A 127 13.26 -22.49 -4.37
CA GLU A 127 14.18 -21.45 -4.86
C GLU A 127 15.06 -20.88 -3.74
N LEU A 128 14.47 -20.62 -2.57
CA LEU A 128 15.16 -20.10 -1.38
C LEU A 128 16.19 -21.08 -0.82
N SER A 129 15.78 -22.32 -0.64
CA SER A 129 16.57 -23.35 0.03
C SER A 129 17.49 -24.13 -0.91
N GLN A 130 17.24 -24.07 -2.24
CA GLN A 130 17.85 -24.93 -3.26
C GLN A 130 17.55 -26.43 -3.04
N MET A 131 16.50 -26.75 -2.31
CA MET A 131 16.01 -28.10 -2.14
C MET A 131 15.02 -28.44 -3.25
N ASP A 132 15.06 -29.67 -3.75
CA ASP A 132 14.10 -30.12 -4.77
C ASP A 132 12.68 -30.25 -4.20
N ALA A 133 11.68 -30.15 -5.06
CA ALA A 133 10.28 -30.08 -4.65
C ALA A 133 9.78 -31.32 -3.86
N PRO A 134 10.13 -32.58 -4.24
CA PRO A 134 9.72 -33.74 -3.45
C PRO A 134 10.25 -33.75 -2.03
N HIS A 135 11.50 -33.36 -1.82
CA HIS A 135 12.10 -33.28 -0.49
C HIS A 135 11.55 -32.12 0.31
N ALA A 136 11.40 -30.94 -0.29
CA ALA A 136 10.80 -29.76 0.34
C ALA A 136 9.35 -30.03 0.78
N GLU A 137 8.51 -30.58 -0.09
CA GLU A 137 7.13 -30.92 0.25
C GLU A 137 7.06 -31.95 1.38
N LYS A 138 7.88 -33.02 1.30
CA LYS A 138 7.95 -34.02 2.35
C LYS A 138 8.35 -33.41 3.70
N LEU A 139 9.33 -32.52 3.71
CA LEU A 139 9.79 -31.82 4.91
C LEU A 139 8.69 -30.94 5.51
N LEU A 140 8.04 -30.10 4.70
CA LEU A 140 6.95 -29.24 5.13
C LEU A 140 5.78 -30.05 5.71
N ARG A 141 5.37 -31.13 5.05
CA ARG A 141 4.28 -32.00 5.51
C ARG A 141 4.67 -32.89 6.71
N SER A 142 5.96 -33.07 6.99
CA SER A 142 6.42 -33.85 8.14
C SER A 142 6.27 -33.13 9.47
N GLN A 143 6.03 -31.81 9.44
CA GLN A 143 5.97 -30.96 10.62
C GLN A 143 4.58 -30.26 10.79
N PRO A 144 3.46 -31.02 10.83
CA PRO A 144 2.11 -30.44 10.78
C PRO A 144 1.75 -29.59 12.01
N ALA A 145 2.51 -29.71 13.10
CA ALA A 145 2.33 -28.87 14.29
C ALA A 145 2.97 -27.47 14.14
N PHE A 146 3.85 -27.29 13.16
CA PHE A 146 4.65 -26.06 13.02
C PHE A 146 4.58 -25.46 11.63
N VAL A 147 4.07 -26.19 10.67
CA VAL A 147 3.93 -25.77 9.28
C VAL A 147 2.49 -26.03 8.84
N HIS A 148 1.79 -24.97 8.48
CA HIS A 148 0.41 -25.02 8.03
C HIS A 148 0.33 -24.79 6.53
N PHE A 149 -0.71 -25.33 5.89
CA PHE A 149 -0.99 -25.11 4.48
C PHE A 149 -2.36 -24.47 4.31
N ASP A 150 -2.36 -23.32 3.68
CA ASP A 150 -3.58 -22.60 3.34
C ASP A 150 -4.08 -23.06 1.96
N HIS A 151 -5.23 -23.71 1.93
CA HIS A 151 -5.85 -24.25 0.72
C HIS A 151 -6.46 -23.18 -0.19
N GLU A 152 -6.74 -21.98 0.32
CA GLU A 152 -7.30 -20.90 -0.47
C GLU A 152 -6.21 -20.19 -1.27
N THR A 153 -5.06 -19.94 -0.63
CA THR A 153 -3.93 -19.24 -1.25
C THR A 153 -2.86 -20.19 -1.82
N TYR A 154 -2.98 -21.48 -1.59
CA TYR A 154 -1.99 -22.50 -1.95
C TYR A 154 -0.58 -22.19 -1.41
N ALA A 155 -0.52 -21.62 -0.20
CA ALA A 155 0.70 -21.19 0.44
C ALA A 155 0.92 -21.90 1.79
N PHE A 156 2.17 -22.11 2.15
CA PHE A 156 2.58 -22.53 3.47
C PHE A 156 2.84 -21.32 4.36
N TYR A 157 2.64 -21.46 5.65
CA TYR A 157 3.06 -20.51 6.67
C TYR A 157 3.54 -21.24 7.93
N LEU A 158 4.43 -20.61 8.66
CA LEU A 158 4.98 -21.18 9.86
C LEU A 158 4.12 -20.78 11.07
N HIS A 159 3.94 -21.71 12.00
CA HIS A 159 3.32 -21.40 13.29
C HIS A 159 4.11 -20.27 13.99
N THR A 160 3.43 -19.32 14.60
CA THR A 160 4.02 -18.11 15.20
C THR A 160 5.20 -18.39 16.13
N VAL A 161 5.09 -19.40 16.98
CA VAL A 161 6.16 -19.83 17.90
C VAL A 161 7.40 -20.30 17.13
N PHE A 162 7.19 -21.07 16.06
CA PHE A 162 8.30 -21.56 15.25
C PHE A 162 8.93 -20.43 14.42
N ALA A 163 8.10 -19.55 13.89
CA ALA A 163 8.60 -18.36 13.17
C ALA A 163 9.44 -17.45 14.07
N ALA A 164 9.02 -17.22 15.33
CA ALA A 164 9.78 -16.45 16.30
C ALA A 164 11.13 -17.12 16.63
N PHE A 165 11.12 -18.42 16.90
CA PHE A 165 12.33 -19.22 17.12
C PHE A 165 13.31 -19.13 15.93
N LEU A 166 12.82 -19.28 14.70
CA LEU A 166 13.64 -19.17 13.50
C LEU A 166 14.20 -17.76 13.30
N LYS A 167 13.42 -16.73 13.65
CA LYS A 167 13.87 -15.34 13.56
C LYS A 167 15.11 -15.09 14.43
N GLU A 168 15.15 -15.61 15.64
CA GLU A 168 16.33 -15.50 16.50
C GLU A 168 17.54 -16.26 15.93
N ARG A 169 17.30 -17.48 15.41
CA ARG A 169 18.35 -18.28 14.75
C ARG A 169 18.86 -17.61 13.47
N PHE A 170 17.98 -16.99 12.69
CA PHE A 170 18.32 -16.23 11.51
C PHE A 170 19.21 -15.03 11.87
N GLN A 171 18.87 -14.30 12.95
CA GLN A 171 19.70 -13.17 13.39
C GLN A 171 21.10 -13.60 13.83
N ALA A 172 21.27 -14.82 14.32
CA ALA A 172 22.56 -15.39 14.70
C ALA A 172 23.43 -15.86 13.50
N LEU A 173 22.89 -15.88 12.28
CA LEU A 173 23.66 -16.20 11.07
C LEU A 173 24.72 -15.13 10.78
N SER A 174 25.78 -15.53 10.07
CA SER A 174 26.74 -14.57 9.55
C SER A 174 26.08 -13.60 8.55
N GLU A 175 26.55 -12.37 8.48
CA GLU A 175 26.02 -11.36 7.57
C GLU A 175 26.05 -11.83 6.10
N ALA A 176 27.12 -12.54 5.71
CA ALA A 176 27.23 -13.12 4.36
C ALA A 176 26.09 -14.11 4.08
N ARG A 177 25.72 -14.95 5.07
CA ARG A 177 24.64 -15.93 4.90
C ARG A 177 23.26 -15.26 4.88
N LYS A 178 23.03 -14.24 5.71
CA LYS A 178 21.82 -13.44 5.68
C LYS A 178 21.61 -12.78 4.31
N LYS A 179 22.66 -12.11 3.81
CA LYS A 179 22.63 -11.45 2.50
C LYS A 179 22.32 -12.43 1.37
N GLU A 180 22.91 -13.63 1.40
CA GLU A 180 22.63 -14.67 0.42
C GLU A 180 21.15 -15.11 0.45
N ILE A 181 20.59 -15.33 1.65
CA ILE A 181 19.18 -15.71 1.80
C ILE A 181 18.27 -14.58 1.33
N TYR A 182 18.54 -13.33 1.71
CA TYR A 182 17.78 -12.18 1.26
C TYR A 182 17.85 -12.01 -0.26
N PHE A 183 19.02 -12.16 -0.87
CA PHE A 183 19.16 -12.08 -2.32
C PHE A 183 18.30 -13.12 -3.04
N ARG A 184 18.31 -14.38 -2.59
CA ARG A 184 17.45 -15.43 -3.13
C ARG A 184 15.97 -15.11 -2.89
N GLY A 185 15.64 -14.55 -1.73
CA GLY A 185 14.31 -14.04 -1.41
C GLY A 185 13.84 -12.99 -2.39
N GLY A 186 14.70 -12.03 -2.73
CA GLY A 186 14.45 -11.01 -3.75
C GLY A 186 14.15 -11.60 -5.13
N GLU A 187 14.97 -12.57 -5.56
CA GLU A 187 14.77 -13.28 -6.82
C GLU A 187 13.46 -14.07 -6.85
N ALA A 188 13.13 -14.78 -5.77
CA ALA A 188 11.88 -15.55 -5.67
C ALA A 188 10.65 -14.63 -5.65
N ALA A 189 10.70 -13.52 -4.91
CA ALA A 189 9.64 -12.52 -4.87
C ALA A 189 9.44 -11.85 -6.24
N ARG A 190 10.54 -11.48 -6.92
CA ARG A 190 10.49 -10.90 -8.27
C ARG A 190 9.81 -11.83 -9.27
N ARG A 191 10.14 -13.12 -9.27
CA ARG A 191 9.51 -14.13 -10.15
C ARG A 191 8.03 -14.33 -9.85
N ALA A 192 7.66 -14.21 -8.58
CA ALA A 192 6.26 -14.27 -8.15
C ALA A 192 5.47 -12.99 -8.42
N GLY A 193 6.11 -11.92 -8.90
CA GLY A 193 5.48 -10.60 -9.11
C GLY A 193 5.28 -9.79 -7.82
N ASP A 194 5.84 -10.26 -6.69
CA ASP A 194 5.80 -9.56 -5.41
C ASP A 194 6.91 -8.51 -5.33
N ARG A 195 6.64 -7.36 -5.96
CA ARG A 195 7.61 -6.25 -6.10
C ARG A 195 8.06 -5.70 -4.75
N LYS A 196 7.15 -5.60 -3.78
CA LYS A 196 7.45 -5.04 -2.47
C LYS A 196 8.47 -5.89 -1.71
N ASN A 197 8.24 -7.18 -1.59
CA ASN A 197 9.18 -8.07 -0.95
C ASN A 197 10.48 -8.21 -1.75
N ALA A 198 10.43 -8.20 -3.09
CA ALA A 198 11.62 -8.19 -3.92
C ALA A 198 12.51 -6.98 -3.60
N PHE A 199 11.92 -5.79 -3.56
CA PHE A 199 12.61 -4.54 -3.27
C PHE A 199 13.26 -4.55 -1.87
N ARG A 200 12.49 -4.94 -0.85
CA ARG A 200 12.96 -5.07 0.53
C ARG A 200 14.12 -6.06 0.65
N PHE A 201 14.01 -7.23 0.05
CA PHE A 201 15.06 -8.25 0.14
C PHE A 201 16.31 -7.88 -0.64
N TYR A 202 16.22 -7.17 -1.77
CA TYR A 202 17.40 -6.62 -2.44
C TYR A 202 18.09 -5.54 -1.58
N TYR A 203 17.33 -4.72 -0.89
CA TYR A 203 17.87 -3.76 0.07
C TYR A 203 18.59 -4.48 1.21
N ASP A 204 17.97 -5.45 1.88
CA ASP A 204 18.52 -6.21 3.00
C ASP A 204 19.76 -7.06 2.59
N SER A 205 19.84 -7.49 1.33
CA SER A 205 21.00 -8.19 0.80
C SER A 205 22.18 -7.27 0.51
N GLY A 206 21.94 -5.96 0.36
CA GLY A 206 22.88 -4.98 -0.13
C GLY A 206 23.08 -4.99 -1.66
N GLU A 207 22.26 -5.75 -2.37
CA GLU A 207 22.29 -5.87 -3.85
C GLU A 207 21.40 -4.80 -4.48
N TRP A 208 21.69 -3.53 -4.19
CA TRP A 208 20.91 -2.38 -4.63
C TRP A 208 20.83 -2.24 -6.16
N GLU A 209 21.77 -2.83 -6.88
CA GLU A 209 21.72 -2.85 -8.34
C GLU A 209 20.40 -3.43 -8.87
N HIS A 210 19.87 -4.46 -8.21
CA HIS A 210 18.62 -5.10 -8.61
C HIS A 210 17.39 -4.19 -8.43
N MET A 211 17.46 -3.22 -7.48
CA MET A 211 16.41 -2.22 -7.29
C MET A 211 16.35 -1.24 -8.47
N PHE A 212 17.51 -0.85 -9.02
CA PHE A 212 17.57 0.04 -10.19
C PHE A 212 17.33 -0.72 -11.51
N SER A 213 17.87 -1.95 -11.63
CA SER A 213 17.74 -2.75 -12.85
C SER A 213 16.32 -3.26 -13.12
N ALA A 214 15.46 -3.28 -12.11
CA ALA A 214 14.06 -3.63 -12.25
C ALA A 214 13.30 -2.68 -13.20
N LEU A 215 13.83 -1.47 -13.47
CA LEU A 215 13.28 -0.45 -14.38
C LEU A 215 11.78 -0.22 -14.13
N LEU A 216 11.39 -0.16 -12.86
CA LEU A 216 10.01 0.07 -12.47
C LEU A 216 9.53 1.42 -13.00
N THR A 217 8.30 1.46 -13.46
CA THR A 217 7.61 2.73 -13.73
C THR A 217 7.36 3.47 -12.42
N SER A 218 7.06 4.76 -12.50
CA SER A 218 6.75 5.57 -11.31
C SER A 218 5.60 5.00 -10.49
N TYR A 219 4.60 4.39 -11.14
CA TYR A 219 3.47 3.74 -10.47
C TYR A 219 3.86 2.44 -9.80
N GLU A 220 4.61 1.60 -10.50
CA GLU A 220 5.07 0.33 -9.93
C GLU A 220 5.99 0.56 -8.73
N LEU A 221 6.79 1.64 -8.75
CA LEU A 221 7.59 2.02 -7.60
C LEU A 221 6.73 2.64 -6.50
N ALA A 222 5.70 3.42 -6.84
CA ALA A 222 4.74 3.95 -5.86
C ALA A 222 3.96 2.83 -5.14
N ASP A 223 3.62 1.74 -5.82
CA ASP A 223 2.97 0.57 -5.21
C ASP A 223 3.88 -0.18 -4.21
N VAL A 224 5.19 0.03 -4.29
CA VAL A 224 6.18 -0.54 -3.35
C VAL A 224 6.28 0.29 -2.08
N VAL A 225 5.88 1.57 -2.12
CA VAL A 225 6.08 2.53 -1.03
C VAL A 225 5.07 2.34 0.09
N ASP A 226 5.61 2.12 1.30
CA ASP A 226 4.86 2.16 2.56
C ASP A 226 5.79 2.56 3.72
N GLU A 227 5.31 2.45 4.95
CA GLU A 227 6.06 2.80 6.16
C GLU A 227 7.37 1.99 6.31
N ASP A 228 7.38 0.73 5.85
CA ASP A 228 8.54 -0.15 5.95
C ASP A 228 9.59 0.13 4.87
N THR A 229 9.15 0.42 3.64
CA THR A 229 10.03 0.60 2.48
C THR A 229 10.48 2.04 2.27
N LYS A 230 9.75 3.02 2.81
CA LYS A 230 10.13 4.44 2.75
C LYS A 230 11.57 4.70 3.22
N PRO A 231 11.99 4.25 4.43
CA PRO A 231 13.37 4.47 4.88
C PRO A 231 14.41 3.86 3.94
N MET A 232 14.12 2.69 3.36
CA MET A 232 15.01 2.00 2.43
C MET A 232 15.20 2.79 1.13
N ILE A 233 14.12 3.34 0.57
CA ILE A 233 14.16 4.15 -0.65
C ILE A 233 14.98 5.42 -0.41
N LEU A 234 14.78 6.08 0.73
CA LEU A 234 15.52 7.29 1.08
C LEU A 234 17.01 6.98 1.27
N ASP A 235 17.34 5.87 1.95
CA ASP A 235 18.71 5.44 2.17
C ASP A 235 19.43 5.13 0.85
N VAL A 236 18.76 4.40 -0.06
CA VAL A 236 19.31 4.11 -1.40
C VAL A 236 19.53 5.37 -2.22
N MET A 237 18.59 6.32 -2.18
CA MET A 237 18.76 7.60 -2.90
C MET A 237 19.92 8.42 -2.35
N ASP A 238 20.11 8.45 -1.04
CA ASP A 238 21.16 9.23 -0.39
C ASP A 238 22.56 8.57 -0.54
N HIS A 239 22.65 7.23 -0.46
CA HIS A 239 23.92 6.53 -0.28
C HIS A 239 24.32 5.61 -1.43
N ALA A 240 23.44 5.32 -2.41
CA ALA A 240 23.87 4.52 -3.56
C ALA A 240 25.00 5.22 -4.33
N PRO A 241 26.07 4.50 -4.68
CA PRO A 241 27.18 5.09 -5.40
C PRO A 241 26.76 5.72 -6.73
N TYR A 242 27.36 6.87 -7.08
CA TYR A 242 27.10 7.56 -8.35
C TYR A 242 27.24 6.60 -9.55
N ALA A 243 28.27 5.77 -9.57
CA ALA A 243 28.51 4.81 -10.64
C ALA A 243 27.36 3.79 -10.81
N LEU A 244 26.71 3.41 -9.71
CA LEU A 244 25.53 2.54 -9.74
C LEU A 244 24.31 3.26 -10.31
N LYS A 245 24.03 4.47 -9.83
CA LYS A 245 22.93 5.31 -10.35
C LYS A 245 23.14 5.60 -11.85
N ALA A 246 24.36 5.94 -12.26
CA ALA A 246 24.72 6.24 -13.65
C ALA A 246 24.57 5.04 -14.61
N LYS A 247 24.67 3.82 -14.09
CA LYS A 247 24.41 2.61 -14.87
C LYS A 247 22.94 2.47 -15.28
N TYR A 248 22.00 3.06 -14.49
CA TYR A 248 20.55 2.94 -14.68
C TYR A 248 19.86 4.31 -14.77
N PRO A 249 20.21 5.18 -15.72
CA PRO A 249 19.69 6.56 -15.81
C PRO A 249 18.16 6.60 -15.95
N ALA A 250 17.55 5.60 -16.57
CA ALA A 250 16.11 5.51 -16.73
C ALA A 250 15.37 5.25 -15.40
N ALA A 251 16.00 4.60 -14.43
CA ALA A 251 15.43 4.37 -13.11
C ALA A 251 15.40 5.63 -12.24
N MET A 252 16.24 6.62 -12.53
CA MET A 252 16.36 7.83 -11.73
C MET A 252 15.07 8.67 -11.71
N VAL A 253 14.31 8.69 -12.80
CA VAL A 253 13.04 9.44 -12.89
C VAL A 253 11.96 8.85 -11.97
N PRO A 254 11.66 7.53 -11.98
CA PRO A 254 10.78 6.91 -10.99
C PRO A 254 11.20 7.16 -9.54
N PHE A 255 12.49 7.05 -9.22
CA PHE A 255 12.96 7.36 -7.87
C PHE A 255 12.77 8.84 -7.50
N ALA A 256 13.03 9.77 -8.42
CA ALA A 256 12.74 11.20 -8.21
C ALA A 256 11.23 11.45 -7.98
N PHE A 257 10.36 10.79 -8.74
CA PHE A 257 8.93 10.87 -8.54
C PHE A 257 8.50 10.33 -7.16
N THR A 258 9.16 9.27 -6.71
CA THR A 258 8.90 8.71 -5.38
C THR A 258 9.28 9.70 -4.28
N LEU A 259 10.38 10.44 -4.40
CA LEU A 259 10.73 11.50 -3.44
C LEU A 259 9.64 12.58 -3.39
N PHE A 260 9.09 12.98 -4.54
CA PHE A 260 7.95 13.91 -4.57
C PHE A 260 6.73 13.33 -3.86
N PHE A 261 6.38 12.08 -4.15
CA PHE A 261 5.23 11.39 -3.57
C PHE A 261 5.36 11.21 -2.05
N LEU A 262 6.57 11.04 -1.54
CA LEU A 262 6.91 10.95 -0.13
C LEU A 262 7.00 12.34 0.57
N HIS A 263 6.71 13.42 -0.15
CA HIS A 263 6.87 14.82 0.32
C HIS A 263 8.31 15.22 0.68
N GLU A 264 9.31 14.48 0.19
CA GLU A 264 10.74 14.74 0.38
C GLU A 264 11.27 15.76 -0.63
N ASN A 265 10.56 16.90 -0.77
CA ASN A 265 10.83 17.92 -1.80
C ASN A 265 12.24 18.51 -1.72
N ALA A 266 12.78 18.67 -0.51
CA ALA A 266 14.15 19.15 -0.34
C ALA A 266 15.18 18.15 -0.90
N ARG A 267 14.98 16.85 -0.66
CA ARG A 267 15.82 15.78 -1.22
C ARG A 267 15.70 15.72 -2.74
N LEU A 268 14.49 15.86 -3.27
CA LEU A 268 14.25 15.90 -4.72
C LEU A 268 15.03 17.04 -5.38
N LEU A 269 14.99 18.25 -4.81
CA LEU A 269 15.74 19.40 -5.34
C LEU A 269 17.27 19.18 -5.25
N CYS A 270 17.76 18.58 -4.18
CA CYS A 270 19.18 18.20 -4.08
C CYS A 270 19.57 17.13 -5.11
N ALA A 271 18.74 16.11 -5.29
CA ALA A 271 19.00 15.02 -6.22
C ALA A 271 18.84 15.43 -7.70
N GLN A 272 18.07 16.48 -8.01
CA GLN A 272 17.77 16.92 -9.37
C GLN A 272 19.04 17.11 -10.21
N VAL A 273 20.03 17.82 -9.68
CA VAL A 273 21.28 18.15 -10.43
C VAL A 273 22.05 16.86 -10.76
N GLU A 274 22.17 15.97 -9.79
CA GLU A 274 22.83 14.66 -9.98
C GLU A 274 22.08 13.82 -11.04
N ILE A 275 20.76 13.73 -10.94
CA ILE A 275 19.92 12.96 -11.86
C ILE A 275 20.02 13.50 -13.28
N GLU A 276 19.89 14.82 -13.46
CA GLU A 276 20.02 15.45 -14.77
C GLU A 276 21.43 15.23 -15.37
N GLN A 277 22.48 15.29 -14.55
CA GLN A 277 23.84 15.00 -14.98
C GLN A 277 23.98 13.54 -15.41
N ILE A 278 23.50 12.58 -14.61
CA ILE A 278 23.50 11.15 -14.95
C ILE A 278 22.82 10.91 -16.31
N ILE A 279 21.66 11.53 -16.54
CA ILE A 279 20.92 11.38 -17.80
C ILE A 279 21.74 11.94 -18.97
N ARG A 280 22.30 13.15 -18.84
CA ARG A 280 23.07 13.80 -19.91
C ARG A 280 24.35 13.07 -20.27
N GLU A 281 25.08 12.56 -19.26
CA GLU A 281 26.35 11.84 -19.43
C GLU A 281 26.18 10.37 -19.84
N SER A 282 24.96 9.83 -19.75
CA SER A 282 24.69 8.43 -20.09
C SER A 282 24.97 8.11 -21.56
N SER A 283 25.18 6.82 -21.85
CA SER A 283 25.31 6.33 -23.23
C SER A 283 23.98 6.16 -23.97
N LEU A 284 22.88 6.61 -23.40
CA LEU A 284 21.55 6.55 -24.02
C LEU A 284 21.52 7.40 -25.31
N PRO A 285 20.71 7.02 -26.31
CA PRO A 285 20.43 7.87 -27.45
C PRO A 285 19.88 9.24 -27.02
N GLU A 286 20.26 10.33 -27.71
CA GLU A 286 19.83 11.70 -27.39
C GLU A 286 18.31 11.85 -27.25
N ARG A 287 17.55 11.15 -28.09
CA ARG A 287 16.09 11.09 -27.97
C ARG A 287 15.68 10.59 -26.58
N ARG A 288 16.28 9.49 -26.10
CA ARG A 288 15.93 8.90 -24.80
C ARG A 288 16.35 9.79 -23.63
N LYS A 289 17.49 10.46 -23.73
CA LYS A 289 17.93 11.47 -22.75
C LYS A 289 16.90 12.60 -22.66
N ASN A 290 16.48 13.13 -23.82
CA ASN A 290 15.47 14.18 -23.88
C ASN A 290 14.11 13.72 -23.31
N GLU A 291 13.68 12.49 -23.56
CA GLU A 291 12.47 11.92 -22.96
C GLU A 291 12.58 11.91 -21.41
N LEU A 292 13.68 11.42 -20.85
CA LEU A 292 13.88 11.39 -19.39
C LEU A 292 13.96 12.80 -18.79
N LEU A 293 14.64 13.75 -19.44
CA LEU A 293 14.70 15.14 -19.01
C LEU A 293 13.34 15.84 -19.12
N GLY A 294 12.52 15.46 -20.11
CA GLY A 294 11.15 15.96 -20.24
C GLY A 294 10.24 15.45 -19.11
N GLU A 295 10.38 14.18 -18.71
CA GLU A 295 9.69 13.64 -17.54
C GLU A 295 10.14 14.36 -16.25
N MET A 296 11.44 14.69 -16.12
CA MET A 296 11.93 15.50 -14.99
C MET A 296 11.35 16.90 -14.99
N ASP A 297 11.25 17.61 -16.14
CA ASP A 297 10.58 18.91 -16.21
C ASP A 297 9.12 18.83 -15.77
N LEU A 298 8.39 17.78 -16.17
CA LEU A 298 7.01 17.57 -15.74
C LEU A 298 6.94 17.32 -14.22
N LEU A 299 7.80 16.48 -13.68
CA LEU A 299 7.86 16.23 -12.24
C LEU A 299 8.13 17.52 -11.45
N LEU A 300 9.13 18.29 -11.88
CA LEU A 300 9.51 19.54 -11.23
C LEU A 300 8.43 20.64 -11.34
N SER A 301 7.50 20.52 -12.30
CA SER A 301 6.37 21.44 -12.38
C SER A 301 5.43 21.32 -11.19
N PHE A 302 5.35 20.13 -10.56
CA PHE A 302 4.51 19.93 -9.39
C PHE A 302 5.03 20.64 -8.13
N LEU A 303 6.33 20.94 -8.09
CA LEU A 303 6.93 21.76 -7.01
C LEU A 303 6.52 23.25 -7.11
N ASP A 304 6.09 23.70 -8.29
CA ASP A 304 5.52 25.04 -8.48
C ASP A 304 4.00 25.07 -8.24
N TYR A 305 3.48 24.12 -7.49
CA TYR A 305 2.04 24.03 -7.21
C TYR A 305 1.38 25.40 -7.04
N ASN A 306 0.23 25.60 -7.72
CA ASN A 306 -0.61 26.79 -7.86
C ASN A 306 0.05 28.05 -8.49
N ARG A 307 1.32 28.02 -8.87
CA ARG A 307 1.92 29.04 -9.75
C ARG A 307 1.77 28.60 -11.20
N ILE A 308 0.58 28.82 -11.77
CA ILE A 308 0.16 28.27 -13.06
C ILE A 308 1.11 28.67 -14.19
N ASP A 309 1.62 29.89 -14.18
CA ASP A 309 2.61 30.41 -15.13
C ASP A 309 3.94 29.62 -15.08
N ALA A 310 4.49 29.42 -13.88
CA ALA A 310 5.73 28.66 -13.67
C ALA A 310 5.56 27.17 -14.04
N MET A 311 4.42 26.57 -13.67
CA MET A 311 4.07 25.22 -14.09
C MET A 311 4.01 25.12 -15.62
N SER A 312 3.33 26.07 -16.27
CA SER A 312 3.15 26.09 -17.73
C SER A 312 4.48 26.20 -18.47
N GLU A 313 5.44 26.94 -17.96
CA GLU A 313 6.78 27.03 -18.53
C GLU A 313 7.50 25.67 -18.54
N LYS A 314 7.43 24.93 -17.43
CA LYS A 314 8.00 23.58 -17.35
C LYS A 314 7.23 22.60 -18.23
N HIS A 315 5.90 22.69 -18.33
CA HIS A 315 5.09 21.87 -19.23
C HIS A 315 5.47 22.08 -20.71
N ARG A 316 5.75 23.33 -21.15
CA ARG A 316 6.21 23.60 -22.50
C ARG A 316 7.56 22.95 -22.77
N ARG A 317 8.53 23.12 -21.86
CA ARG A 317 9.85 22.48 -21.98
C ARG A 317 9.74 20.94 -22.02
N ALA A 318 8.89 20.37 -21.14
CA ALA A 318 8.64 18.93 -21.14
C ALA A 318 8.06 18.45 -22.50
N LEU A 319 7.08 19.18 -23.05
CA LEU A 319 6.47 18.85 -24.33
C LEU A 319 7.45 18.91 -25.51
N GLU A 320 8.35 19.90 -25.52
CA GLU A 320 9.40 20.04 -26.53
C GLU A 320 10.40 18.87 -26.47
N ARG A 321 10.77 18.43 -25.27
CA ARG A 321 11.74 17.35 -25.04
C ARG A 321 11.15 15.96 -25.33
N LEU A 322 9.93 15.70 -24.88
CA LEU A 322 9.30 14.38 -24.97
C LEU A 322 8.92 13.98 -26.41
N GLN A 323 8.58 14.93 -27.27
CA GLN A 323 8.04 14.67 -28.62
C GLN A 323 6.85 13.70 -28.64
N GLY A 324 6.19 13.52 -27.50
CA GLY A 324 5.07 12.61 -27.27
C GLY A 324 4.48 12.81 -25.88
N PRO A 325 3.50 12.00 -25.49
CA PRO A 325 2.93 12.09 -24.16
C PRO A 325 3.91 11.58 -23.10
N ALA A 326 3.83 12.20 -21.90
CA ALA A 326 4.56 11.77 -20.74
C ALA A 326 4.09 10.39 -20.25
N THR A 327 5.01 9.64 -19.70
CA THR A 327 4.73 8.32 -19.05
C THR A 327 4.64 8.45 -17.52
N LEU A 328 5.11 9.56 -16.97
CA LEU A 328 5.10 9.84 -15.54
C LEU A 328 3.69 9.93 -14.97
N ILE A 329 2.72 10.38 -15.75
CA ILE A 329 1.34 10.60 -15.32
C ILE A 329 0.41 9.53 -15.91
N ASN A 330 -0.33 8.85 -15.03
CA ASN A 330 -1.44 8.01 -15.46
C ASN A 330 -2.67 8.88 -15.75
N ILE A 331 -3.16 8.85 -16.97
CA ILE A 331 -4.37 9.59 -17.35
C ILE A 331 -5.60 9.29 -16.48
N LYS A 332 -5.61 8.14 -15.79
CA LYS A 332 -6.72 7.74 -14.91
C LYS A 332 -6.55 8.21 -13.47
N SER A 333 -5.38 8.71 -13.09
CA SER A 333 -5.13 9.18 -11.71
C SER A 333 -5.93 10.44 -11.39
N THR A 334 -6.11 10.69 -10.11
CA THR A 334 -6.89 11.84 -9.60
C THR A 334 -6.12 13.14 -9.79
N TRP A 335 -6.57 13.99 -10.73
CA TRP A 335 -5.93 15.28 -11.06
C TRP A 335 -6.03 16.31 -9.93
N THR A 336 -7.14 16.31 -9.16
CA THR A 336 -7.44 17.32 -8.15
C THR A 336 -6.83 17.04 -6.77
N PHE A 337 -5.94 16.06 -6.64
CA PHE A 337 -5.35 15.66 -5.34
C PHE A 337 -6.39 15.36 -4.24
N GLY A 338 -7.59 14.94 -4.63
CA GLY A 338 -8.70 14.70 -3.71
C GLY A 338 -9.56 15.91 -3.37
N SER A 339 -9.24 17.10 -3.87
CA SER A 339 -10.06 18.30 -3.69
C SER A 339 -11.33 18.26 -4.55
N PRO A 340 -12.48 18.69 -4.03
CA PRO A 340 -13.70 18.86 -4.82
C PRO A 340 -13.78 20.20 -5.56
N SER A 341 -12.78 21.07 -5.46
CA SER A 341 -12.77 22.41 -6.07
C SER A 341 -11.44 22.67 -6.77
N VAL A 342 -11.50 23.03 -8.05
CA VAL A 342 -10.34 23.44 -8.84
C VAL A 342 -9.92 24.86 -8.49
N LEU A 343 -10.89 25.74 -8.32
CA LEU A 343 -10.64 27.12 -7.93
C LEU A 343 -9.90 27.20 -6.59
N TYR A 344 -10.33 26.40 -5.61
CA TYR A 344 -9.69 26.35 -4.32
C TYR A 344 -8.21 25.91 -4.40
N LEU A 345 -7.90 25.00 -5.28
CA LEU A 345 -6.54 24.52 -5.49
C LEU A 345 -5.63 25.58 -6.11
N PHE A 346 -6.14 26.37 -7.06
CA PHE A 346 -5.30 27.19 -7.95
C PHE A 346 -5.45 28.70 -7.77
N TRP A 347 -6.51 29.18 -7.09
CA TRP A 347 -6.61 30.60 -6.76
C TRP A 347 -5.67 30.96 -5.61
N ARG A 348 -4.56 31.58 -5.94
CA ARG A 348 -3.48 31.86 -5.00
C ARG A 348 -3.57 33.25 -4.39
N GLU A 349 -3.89 34.27 -5.20
CA GLU A 349 -3.72 35.66 -4.82
C GLU A 349 -5.03 36.44 -4.93
N SER A 350 -5.39 37.12 -3.83
CA SER A 350 -6.56 38.00 -3.83
C SER A 350 -6.41 39.13 -4.86
N GLY A 351 -7.45 39.41 -5.65
CA GLY A 351 -7.45 40.38 -6.73
C GLY A 351 -6.89 39.86 -8.07
N LYS A 352 -6.23 38.70 -8.11
CA LYS A 352 -5.62 38.14 -9.33
C LYS A 352 -6.47 37.09 -10.02
N LEU A 353 -7.69 36.83 -9.56
CA LEU A 353 -8.53 35.74 -10.08
C LEU A 353 -8.71 35.79 -11.61
N ALA A 354 -8.88 36.98 -12.21
CA ALA A 354 -9.04 37.10 -13.65
C ALA A 354 -7.78 36.74 -14.44
N GLU A 355 -6.61 37.06 -13.89
CA GLU A 355 -5.31 36.71 -14.44
C GLU A 355 -5.06 35.19 -14.32
N GLU A 356 -5.32 34.62 -13.15
CA GLU A 356 -5.14 33.19 -12.91
C GLU A 356 -6.08 32.31 -13.73
N LEU A 357 -7.33 32.75 -13.98
CA LEU A 357 -8.24 32.10 -14.92
C LEU A 357 -7.70 32.13 -16.36
N ALA A 358 -7.11 33.26 -16.77
CA ALA A 358 -6.50 33.36 -18.10
C ALA A 358 -5.24 32.48 -18.22
N GLN A 359 -4.42 32.41 -17.17
CA GLN A 359 -3.27 31.50 -17.10
C GLN A 359 -3.72 30.03 -17.18
N MET A 360 -4.78 29.61 -16.48
CA MET A 360 -5.33 28.28 -16.54
C MET A 360 -5.78 27.92 -17.96
N ASP A 361 -6.51 28.81 -18.64
CA ASP A 361 -6.95 28.59 -20.01
C ASP A 361 -5.77 28.43 -20.99
N ALA A 362 -4.69 29.18 -20.77
CA ALA A 362 -3.49 29.08 -21.61
C ALA A 362 -2.64 27.82 -21.32
N CYS A 363 -2.59 27.41 -20.04
CA CYS A 363 -1.81 26.27 -19.59
C CYS A 363 -2.41 24.92 -19.97
N MET A 364 -3.73 24.72 -19.77
CA MET A 364 -4.36 23.40 -19.88
C MET A 364 -4.23 22.77 -21.28
N PRO A 365 -4.32 23.48 -22.42
CA PRO A 365 -4.10 22.85 -23.72
C PRO A 365 -2.69 22.27 -23.91
N VAL A 366 -1.66 22.86 -23.30
CA VAL A 366 -0.30 22.33 -23.31
C VAL A 366 -0.21 21.08 -22.44
N TYR A 367 -0.77 21.16 -21.24
CA TYR A 367 -0.82 20.05 -20.30
C TYR A 367 -1.59 18.85 -20.87
N TYR A 368 -2.73 19.06 -21.53
CA TYR A 368 -3.51 17.98 -22.15
C TYR A 368 -2.73 17.24 -23.24
N ARG A 369 -1.97 17.95 -24.06
CA ARG A 369 -1.09 17.29 -25.05
C ARG A 369 0.01 16.48 -24.39
N LEU A 370 0.58 17.00 -23.30
CA LEU A 370 1.63 16.34 -22.54
C LEU A 370 1.15 15.07 -21.84
N THR A 371 -0.10 15.06 -21.35
CA THR A 371 -0.63 14.01 -20.46
C THR A 371 -1.83 13.25 -21.05
N GLN A 372 -2.04 13.31 -22.36
CA GLN A 372 -3.14 12.64 -23.06
C GLN A 372 -4.55 13.06 -22.60
N GLY A 373 -4.68 14.28 -22.04
CA GLY A 373 -5.96 14.82 -21.58
C GLY A 373 -6.26 14.56 -20.11
N HIS A 374 -5.26 14.21 -19.29
CA HIS A 374 -5.41 14.16 -17.83
C HIS A 374 -5.90 15.51 -17.30
N GLY A 375 -6.96 15.51 -16.51
CA GLY A 375 -7.57 16.72 -15.95
C GLY A 375 -8.43 17.54 -16.94
N ILE A 376 -8.79 17.02 -18.10
CA ILE A 376 -9.59 17.75 -19.10
C ILE A 376 -10.92 18.26 -18.49
N GLY A 377 -11.18 19.54 -18.70
CA GLY A 377 -12.33 20.26 -18.15
C GLY A 377 -12.02 21.05 -16.87
N ALA A 378 -10.79 20.96 -16.33
CA ALA A 378 -10.40 21.70 -15.12
C ALA A 378 -10.54 23.22 -15.29
N GLU A 379 -10.15 23.77 -16.43
CA GLU A 379 -10.30 25.20 -16.76
C GLU A 379 -11.77 25.63 -16.76
N HIS A 380 -12.66 24.77 -17.23
CA HIS A 380 -14.09 25.04 -17.22
C HIS A 380 -14.67 25.00 -15.82
N ILE A 381 -14.24 24.05 -14.95
CA ILE A 381 -14.64 24.01 -13.54
C ILE A 381 -14.15 25.27 -12.81
N MET A 382 -12.87 25.66 -12.97
CA MET A 382 -12.35 26.84 -12.31
C MET A 382 -13.14 28.11 -12.71
N ARG A 383 -13.49 28.27 -14.00
CA ARG A 383 -14.35 29.36 -14.47
C ARG A 383 -15.76 29.27 -13.93
N ALA A 384 -16.36 28.08 -13.91
CA ALA A 384 -17.70 27.87 -13.40
C ALA A 384 -17.78 28.26 -11.91
N GLU A 385 -16.80 27.85 -11.11
CA GLU A 385 -16.71 28.23 -9.69
C GLU A 385 -16.55 29.75 -9.52
N ALA A 386 -15.74 30.40 -10.37
CA ALA A 386 -15.58 31.84 -10.36
C ALA A 386 -16.89 32.59 -10.73
N CYS A 387 -17.67 32.10 -11.70
CA CYS A 387 -19.01 32.61 -12.04
C CYS A 387 -19.96 32.45 -10.85
N PHE A 388 -20.00 31.27 -10.24
CA PHE A 388 -20.80 31.01 -9.03
C PHE A 388 -20.49 31.98 -7.90
N LEU A 389 -19.22 32.24 -7.60
CA LEU A 389 -18.82 33.18 -6.55
C LEU A 389 -19.21 34.64 -6.85
N ARG A 390 -19.40 34.99 -8.12
CA ARG A 390 -19.88 36.31 -8.57
C ARG A 390 -21.40 36.42 -8.63
N GLY A 391 -22.13 35.35 -8.30
CA GLY A 391 -23.59 35.31 -8.36
C GLY A 391 -24.16 35.00 -9.75
N ASP A 392 -23.31 34.65 -10.74
CA ASP A 392 -23.75 34.17 -12.06
C ASP A 392 -23.90 32.62 -12.01
N ASP A 393 -24.97 32.16 -11.39
CA ASP A 393 -25.28 30.74 -11.23
C ASP A 393 -25.66 30.07 -12.56
N THR A 394 -26.25 30.80 -13.50
CA THR A 394 -26.60 30.29 -14.83
C THR A 394 -25.35 30.08 -15.68
N GLY A 395 -24.45 31.06 -15.70
CA GLY A 395 -23.16 30.92 -16.37
C GLY A 395 -22.29 29.81 -15.76
N ALA A 396 -22.32 29.70 -14.42
CA ALA A 396 -21.65 28.63 -13.69
C ALA A 396 -22.16 27.23 -14.10
N GLU A 397 -23.49 27.05 -14.17
CA GLU A 397 -24.11 25.80 -14.56
C GLU A 397 -23.75 25.41 -16.01
N ALA A 398 -23.82 26.36 -16.95
CA ALA A 398 -23.47 26.11 -18.35
C ALA A 398 -22.01 25.65 -18.52
N LEU A 399 -21.08 26.32 -17.85
CA LEU A 399 -19.65 25.94 -17.86
C LEU A 399 -19.41 24.59 -17.16
N CYS A 400 -20.15 24.32 -16.07
CA CYS A 400 -20.07 23.07 -15.35
C CYS A 400 -20.49 21.89 -16.23
N HIS A 401 -21.59 22.00 -16.99
CA HIS A 401 -22.01 20.96 -17.94
C HIS A 401 -21.01 20.73 -19.05
N ARG A 402 -20.31 21.77 -19.55
CA ARG A 402 -19.20 21.60 -20.50
C ARG A 402 -18.05 20.79 -19.90
N ALA A 403 -17.69 21.09 -18.67
CA ALA A 403 -16.66 20.35 -17.96
C ALA A 403 -17.05 18.89 -17.74
N LEU A 404 -18.29 18.64 -17.29
CA LEU A 404 -18.82 17.29 -17.09
C LEU A 404 -18.78 16.46 -18.38
N PHE A 405 -19.19 17.03 -19.52
CA PHE A 405 -19.14 16.37 -20.80
C PHE A 405 -17.70 16.01 -21.21
N ALA A 406 -16.78 16.97 -21.09
CA ALA A 406 -15.38 16.76 -21.43
C ALA A 406 -14.74 15.68 -20.50
N ALA A 407 -14.97 15.77 -19.20
CA ALA A 407 -14.46 14.86 -18.20
C ALA A 407 -15.01 13.42 -18.38
N ASP A 408 -16.29 13.27 -18.67
CA ASP A 408 -16.91 11.96 -18.86
C ASP A 408 -16.39 11.28 -20.12
N THR A 409 -16.27 12.01 -21.23
CA THR A 409 -15.72 11.50 -22.49
C THR A 409 -14.31 10.92 -22.32
N ARG A 410 -13.50 11.48 -21.42
CA ARG A 410 -12.11 11.07 -21.14
C ARG A 410 -11.95 10.32 -19.82
N ARG A 411 -13.06 10.00 -19.15
CA ARG A 411 -13.08 9.29 -17.84
C ARG A 411 -12.24 9.99 -16.76
N GLN A 412 -12.30 11.32 -16.72
CA GLN A 412 -11.62 12.15 -15.74
C GLN A 412 -12.47 12.27 -14.47
N ASN A 413 -12.43 11.25 -13.60
CA ASN A 413 -13.33 11.13 -12.46
C ASN A 413 -13.25 12.29 -11.49
N SER A 414 -12.06 12.79 -11.18
CA SER A 414 -11.88 13.90 -10.24
C SER A 414 -12.52 15.20 -10.73
N ILE A 415 -12.37 15.53 -12.02
CA ILE A 415 -13.00 16.71 -12.63
C ILE A 415 -14.52 16.53 -12.68
N TYR A 416 -15.00 15.33 -12.98
CA TYR A 416 -16.42 15.02 -12.96
C TYR A 416 -17.04 15.22 -11.57
N LEU A 417 -16.35 14.76 -10.52
CA LEU A 417 -16.77 14.95 -9.12
C LEU A 417 -16.82 16.44 -8.74
N CYS A 418 -15.83 17.25 -9.17
CA CYS A 418 -15.86 18.71 -8.97
C CYS A 418 -17.07 19.35 -9.63
N GLY A 419 -17.44 18.92 -10.84
CA GLY A 419 -18.63 19.41 -11.54
C GLY A 419 -19.91 19.08 -10.80
N LEU A 420 -20.07 17.84 -10.33
CA LEU A 420 -21.23 17.44 -9.53
C LEU A 420 -21.31 18.21 -8.20
N PHE A 421 -20.17 18.41 -7.54
CA PHE A 421 -20.09 19.20 -6.31
C PHE A 421 -20.53 20.66 -6.53
N LEU A 422 -20.11 21.29 -7.64
CA LEU A 422 -20.56 22.63 -7.98
C LEU A 422 -22.05 22.68 -8.30
N LEU A 423 -22.60 21.71 -9.07
CA LEU A 423 -24.04 21.62 -9.34
C LEU A 423 -24.86 21.47 -8.05
N ALA A 424 -24.38 20.68 -7.09
CA ALA A 424 -25.03 20.57 -5.77
C ALA A 424 -25.04 21.90 -5.01
N ARG A 425 -23.97 22.70 -5.08
CA ARG A 425 -23.93 24.05 -4.49
C ARG A 425 -24.88 25.02 -5.17
N ILE A 426 -25.00 24.98 -6.49
CA ILE A 426 -25.96 25.75 -7.27
C ILE A 426 -27.40 25.36 -6.86
N ALA A 427 -27.65 24.05 -6.73
CA ALA A 427 -28.95 23.52 -6.32
C ALA A 427 -29.37 24.03 -4.91
N ILE A 428 -28.46 24.02 -3.95
CA ILE A 428 -28.69 24.56 -2.61
C ILE A 428 -29.03 26.07 -2.69
N LEU A 429 -28.28 26.83 -3.47
CA LEU A 429 -28.51 28.27 -3.64
C LEU A 429 -29.91 28.56 -4.21
N ARG A 430 -30.37 27.73 -5.15
CA ARG A 430 -31.71 27.88 -5.79
C ARG A 430 -32.83 27.21 -5.04
N GLY A 431 -32.58 26.39 -4.04
CA GLY A 431 -33.58 25.55 -3.40
C GLY A 431 -34.11 24.42 -4.30
N ASP A 432 -33.30 23.96 -5.27
CA ASP A 432 -33.65 22.89 -6.22
C ASP A 432 -33.27 21.51 -5.62
N GLU A 433 -34.24 20.89 -4.95
CA GLU A 433 -34.07 19.58 -4.31
C GLU A 433 -33.77 18.47 -5.33
N SER A 434 -34.37 18.52 -6.52
CA SER A 434 -34.18 17.51 -7.56
C SER A 434 -32.73 17.53 -8.10
N LEU A 435 -32.22 18.73 -8.39
CA LEU A 435 -30.84 18.89 -8.84
C LEU A 435 -29.85 18.48 -7.72
N LEU A 436 -30.13 18.84 -6.47
CA LEU A 436 -29.30 18.45 -5.32
C LEU A 436 -29.23 16.93 -5.17
N GLN A 437 -30.38 16.25 -5.22
CA GLN A 437 -30.46 14.80 -5.10
C GLN A 437 -29.69 14.11 -6.25
N ASN A 438 -29.89 14.57 -7.50
CA ASN A 438 -29.20 14.01 -8.66
C ASN A 438 -27.69 14.19 -8.56
N ALA A 439 -27.21 15.36 -8.15
CA ALA A 439 -25.79 15.66 -8.02
C ALA A 439 -25.14 14.84 -6.90
N THR A 440 -25.77 14.75 -5.74
CA THR A 440 -25.24 13.96 -4.60
C THR A 440 -25.25 12.47 -4.85
N GLN A 441 -26.30 11.95 -5.50
CA GLN A 441 -26.34 10.56 -5.95
C GLN A 441 -25.25 10.27 -6.97
N GLY A 442 -25.04 11.17 -7.93
CA GLY A 442 -23.97 11.06 -8.94
C GLY A 442 -22.58 11.03 -8.31
N ILE A 443 -22.33 11.85 -7.27
CA ILE A 443 -21.06 11.81 -6.50
C ILE A 443 -20.87 10.42 -5.89
N ALA A 444 -21.87 9.88 -5.21
CA ALA A 444 -21.79 8.59 -4.55
C ALA A 444 -21.60 7.42 -5.54
N GLU A 445 -22.26 7.47 -6.70
CA GLU A 445 -22.15 6.45 -7.74
C GLU A 445 -20.77 6.46 -8.40
N ARG A 446 -20.26 7.65 -8.75
CA ARG A 446 -18.95 7.78 -9.39
C ARG A 446 -17.81 7.35 -8.46
N ALA A 447 -17.88 7.68 -7.18
CA ALA A 447 -16.89 7.27 -6.20
C ALA A 447 -16.89 5.75 -5.95
N ARG A 448 -18.07 5.10 -5.95
CA ARG A 448 -18.17 3.63 -5.83
C ARG A 448 -17.55 2.89 -7.02
N GLN A 449 -17.58 3.47 -8.21
CA GLN A 449 -16.99 2.89 -9.43
C GLN A 449 -15.47 3.06 -9.50
N ASN A 450 -14.89 3.87 -8.61
CA ASN A 450 -13.45 4.14 -8.59
C ASN A 450 -12.82 3.61 -7.29
N THR A 451 -11.72 2.88 -7.43
CA THR A 451 -10.98 2.27 -6.30
C THR A 451 -9.91 3.19 -5.72
N GLU A 452 -9.61 4.34 -6.36
CA GLU A 452 -8.61 5.28 -5.86
C GLU A 452 -9.07 5.97 -4.56
N ASP A 453 -8.23 5.95 -3.54
CA ASP A 453 -8.51 6.57 -2.24
C ASP A 453 -8.75 8.08 -2.35
N LEU A 454 -8.04 8.78 -3.24
CA LEU A 454 -8.23 10.21 -3.49
C LEU A 454 -9.63 10.54 -4.04
N CYS A 455 -10.24 9.66 -4.85
CA CYS A 455 -11.62 9.85 -5.29
C CYS A 455 -12.62 9.70 -4.14
N ARG A 456 -12.36 8.79 -3.21
CA ARG A 456 -13.15 8.68 -1.96
C ARG A 456 -12.99 9.92 -1.09
N CYS A 457 -11.78 10.44 -0.95
CA CYS A 457 -11.55 11.71 -0.26
C CYS A 457 -12.33 12.86 -0.92
N THR A 458 -12.36 12.95 -2.25
CA THR A 458 -13.16 13.96 -2.97
C THR A 458 -14.64 13.82 -2.64
N GLN A 459 -15.17 12.60 -2.58
CA GLN A 459 -16.56 12.33 -2.17
C GLN A 459 -16.81 12.80 -0.73
N ASP A 460 -15.98 12.37 0.22
CA ASP A 460 -16.15 12.69 1.64
C ASP A 460 -16.11 14.21 1.88
N LEU A 461 -15.17 14.91 1.23
CA LEU A 461 -15.04 16.35 1.30
C LEU A 461 -16.24 17.05 0.64
N SER A 462 -16.71 16.57 -0.51
CA SER A 462 -17.91 17.11 -1.16
C SER A 462 -19.14 16.97 -0.28
N MET A 463 -19.41 15.75 0.20
CA MET A 463 -20.58 15.46 1.03
C MET A 463 -20.50 16.16 2.39
N GLY A 464 -19.32 16.19 3.01
CA GLY A 464 -19.08 16.90 4.26
C GLY A 464 -19.35 18.41 4.14
N PHE A 465 -18.87 19.04 3.07
CA PHE A 465 -19.10 20.46 2.81
C PHE A 465 -20.58 20.78 2.57
N LEU A 466 -21.27 19.99 1.71
CA LEU A 466 -22.70 20.16 1.43
C LEU A 466 -23.53 19.94 2.69
N SER A 467 -23.21 18.94 3.48
CA SER A 467 -23.90 18.63 4.74
C SER A 467 -23.73 19.74 5.77
N ALA A 468 -22.52 20.31 5.88
CA ALA A 468 -22.28 21.46 6.75
C ALA A 468 -23.07 22.69 6.32
N LEU A 469 -23.22 22.93 4.98
CA LEU A 469 -24.03 24.04 4.46
C LEU A 469 -25.52 23.95 4.84
N ILE A 470 -26.07 22.73 4.86
CA ILE A 470 -27.49 22.51 5.16
C ILE A 470 -27.76 22.12 6.62
N GLY A 471 -26.72 22.09 7.46
CA GLY A 471 -26.83 21.73 8.88
C GLY A 471 -27.10 20.25 9.16
N ASN A 472 -26.84 19.35 8.22
CA ASN A 472 -27.00 17.90 8.37
C ASN A 472 -25.66 17.19 8.62
N HIS A 473 -25.21 17.15 9.85
CA HIS A 473 -23.92 16.57 10.21
C HIS A 473 -23.90 15.04 10.25
N ALA A 474 -25.05 14.37 10.15
CA ALA A 474 -25.14 12.91 10.29
C ALA A 474 -24.45 12.11 9.15
N VAL A 475 -24.22 12.75 7.99
CA VAL A 475 -23.62 12.13 6.80
C VAL A 475 -22.18 12.56 6.57
N VAL A 476 -21.58 13.33 7.48
CA VAL A 476 -20.16 13.69 7.43
C VAL A 476 -19.33 12.47 7.78
N ALA A 477 -18.28 12.18 7.00
CA ALA A 477 -17.40 11.05 7.25
C ALA A 477 -16.75 11.15 8.64
N PRO A 478 -16.70 10.06 9.44
CA PRO A 478 -16.19 10.09 10.82
C PRO A 478 -14.81 10.74 10.95
N TRP A 479 -13.86 10.39 10.08
CA TRP A 479 -12.51 10.97 10.11
C TRP A 479 -12.50 12.49 9.94
N LEU A 480 -13.50 13.04 9.22
CA LEU A 480 -13.61 14.48 8.98
C LEU A 480 -14.28 15.18 10.16
N SER A 481 -15.34 14.59 10.73
CA SER A 481 -16.02 15.11 11.92
C SER A 481 -15.20 14.97 13.22
N GLU A 482 -14.29 14.01 13.28
CA GLU A 482 -13.38 13.78 14.41
C GLU A 482 -12.05 14.56 14.28
N GLY A 483 -11.82 15.19 13.13
CA GLY A 483 -10.61 15.99 12.88
C GLY A 483 -9.36 15.17 12.61
N GLU A 484 -9.50 13.91 12.16
CA GLU A 484 -8.38 13.03 11.76
C GLU A 484 -7.79 13.44 10.39
N ILE A 485 -7.41 14.72 10.27
CA ILE A 485 -6.89 15.33 9.05
C ILE A 485 -5.37 15.14 9.03
N THR A 486 -4.90 14.07 8.41
CA THR A 486 -3.48 13.68 8.39
C THR A 486 -2.93 13.63 6.97
N GLU A 487 -1.60 13.78 6.83
CA GLU A 487 -0.89 13.62 5.54
C GLU A 487 -1.02 12.21 4.95
N ARG A 488 -1.27 11.24 5.78
CA ARG A 488 -1.51 9.85 5.34
C ARG A 488 -2.83 9.71 4.59
N ARG A 489 -3.84 10.53 4.91
CA ARG A 489 -5.20 10.46 4.35
C ARG A 489 -5.41 11.46 3.22
N LEU A 490 -4.85 12.65 3.36
CA LEU A 490 -5.03 13.75 2.43
C LEU A 490 -3.69 14.31 1.99
N VAL A 491 -3.57 14.60 0.70
CA VAL A 491 -2.45 15.40 0.19
C VAL A 491 -2.47 16.77 0.85
N VAL A 492 -1.31 17.30 1.22
CA VAL A 492 -1.14 18.59 1.94
C VAL A 492 -1.98 19.71 1.33
N MET A 493 -2.05 19.79 0.01
CA MET A 493 -2.80 20.80 -0.75
C MET A 493 -4.30 20.79 -0.49
N THR A 494 -4.85 19.63 -0.07
CA THR A 494 -6.29 19.42 0.16
C THR A 494 -6.67 19.54 1.64
N GLN A 495 -5.71 19.40 2.55
CA GLN A 495 -5.97 19.49 4.00
C GLN A 495 -6.67 20.79 4.43
N PRO A 496 -6.30 22.00 3.93
CA PRO A 496 -7.00 23.20 4.34
C PRO A 496 -8.49 23.19 3.99
N PHE A 497 -8.91 22.52 2.91
CA PHE A 497 -10.32 22.36 2.58
C PHE A 497 -11.04 21.46 3.61
N ALA A 498 -10.40 20.41 4.08
CA ALA A 498 -10.93 19.55 5.13
C ALA A 498 -11.08 20.32 6.46
N TYR A 499 -10.13 21.18 6.83
CA TYR A 499 -10.22 22.04 8.01
C TYR A 499 -11.37 23.06 7.93
N ILE A 500 -11.73 23.55 6.73
CA ILE A 500 -12.92 24.40 6.54
C ILE A 500 -14.19 23.64 6.88
N ILE A 501 -14.28 22.37 6.51
CA ILE A 501 -15.45 21.53 6.82
C ILE A 501 -15.48 21.21 8.32
N TYR A 502 -14.36 20.79 8.88
CA TYR A 502 -14.23 20.48 10.31
C TYR A 502 -14.59 21.67 11.22
N GLY A 503 -14.23 22.89 10.81
CA GLY A 503 -14.51 24.10 11.57
C GLY A 503 -15.96 24.62 11.45
N ARG A 504 -16.78 24.04 10.57
CA ARG A 504 -18.22 24.38 10.39
C ARG A 504 -19.12 23.48 11.19
#